data_37e40acbb09ff9e8d6850c9ad6654a05
#
_entry.id   37e40acbb09ff9e8d6850c9ad6654a05
#
_cell.length_a   1.000
_cell.length_b   1.000
_cell.length_c   1.000
_cell.angle_alpha   90.00
_cell.angle_beta   90.00
_cell.angle_gamma   90.00
#
_symmetry.space_group_name_H-M   'P 1'
#
loop_
_entity.id
_entity.type
_entity.pdbx_description
1 polymer ?
#
loop_
_entity_poly.entity_id
_entity_poly.type
_entity_poly.pdbx_seq_one_letter_code
_entity_poly.pdbx_strand_id
1 'polypeptide(L)'
;FMGYLLPWGQMSYWGAQVIVNLFSAIPFIGPELSLWIRGDYVVSDATLNRFFAFHVIAIPLILIGLVVAHIIALHEVGSNNPDGVEIKAGPKDANGHPVDGIPFHPYYSVHDIMGVAGFLIVFAAIIFFGPEMGGYFLEYNNFIPADSLKTPPHIAPVWYFTPFYSILRAITADFTW
;
A
#
# COMPACT_ATOMS: atom_id res chain seq x y z
N PHE A 1 -5.14 -3.47 -0.88
CA PHE A 1 -6.34 -4.03 -1.50
C PHE A 1 -6.23 -5.56 -1.66
N MET A 2 -5.20 -6.05 -2.34
CA MET A 2 -5.05 -7.48 -2.64
C MET A 2 -4.40 -8.29 -1.53
N GLY A 3 -3.52 -7.70 -0.75
CA GLY A 3 -2.75 -8.40 0.29
C GLY A 3 -3.59 -8.96 1.43
N TYR A 4 -4.69 -8.32 1.78
CA TYR A 4 -5.56 -8.77 2.87
C TYR A 4 -6.29 -10.09 2.57
N LEU A 5 -6.52 -10.42 1.30
CA LEU A 5 -7.09 -11.70 0.90
C LEU A 5 -6.12 -12.88 1.16
N LEU A 6 -4.81 -12.64 1.10
CA LEU A 6 -3.80 -13.70 1.10
C LEU A 6 -3.78 -14.58 2.36
N PRO A 7 -4.04 -14.07 3.58
CA PRO A 7 -4.16 -14.93 4.76
C PRO A 7 -5.29 -15.97 4.68
N TRP A 8 -6.26 -15.77 3.80
CA TRP A 8 -7.39 -16.68 3.57
C TRP A 8 -8.18 -17.01 4.83
N GLY A 9 -8.30 -16.04 5.72
CA GLY A 9 -9.17 -16.10 6.89
C GLY A 9 -10.58 -15.61 6.58
N GLN A 10 -11.51 -15.76 7.52
CA GLN A 10 -12.89 -15.33 7.37
C GLN A 10 -13.00 -13.84 7.05
N MET A 11 -12.25 -12.98 7.73
CA MET A 11 -12.29 -11.55 7.45
C MET A 11 -11.62 -11.19 6.13
N SER A 12 -10.53 -11.89 5.78
CA SER A 12 -9.87 -11.74 4.47
C SER A 12 -10.82 -12.03 3.33
N TYR A 13 -11.53 -13.14 3.40
CA TYR A 13 -12.47 -13.59 2.38
C TYR A 13 -13.66 -12.63 2.24
N TRP A 14 -14.35 -12.38 3.33
CA TRP A 14 -15.57 -11.55 3.32
C TRP A 14 -15.25 -10.08 3.08
N GLY A 15 -14.09 -9.59 3.53
CA GLY A 15 -13.60 -8.27 3.17
C GLY A 15 -13.33 -8.13 1.68
N ALA A 16 -12.71 -9.12 1.05
CA ALA A 16 -12.49 -9.13 -0.40
C ALA A 16 -13.81 -9.15 -1.19
N GLN A 17 -14.82 -9.89 -0.74
CA GLN A 17 -16.15 -9.87 -1.34
C GLN A 17 -16.72 -8.44 -1.38
N VAL A 18 -16.65 -7.72 -0.27
CA VAL A 18 -17.12 -6.33 -0.20
C VAL A 18 -16.34 -5.43 -1.13
N ILE A 19 -15.00 -5.46 -1.03
CA ILE A 19 -14.13 -4.56 -1.79
C ILE A 19 -14.27 -4.78 -3.30
N VAL A 20 -14.30 -6.02 -3.76
CA VAL A 20 -14.47 -6.32 -5.18
C VAL A 20 -15.87 -5.92 -5.67
N ASN A 21 -16.88 -6.11 -4.84
CA ASN A 21 -18.24 -5.69 -5.20
C ASN A 21 -18.39 -4.17 -5.35
N LEU A 22 -17.52 -3.34 -4.74
CA LEU A 22 -17.56 -1.89 -4.98
C LEU A 22 -17.30 -1.53 -6.44
N PHE A 23 -16.53 -2.32 -7.17
CA PHE A 23 -16.33 -2.09 -8.60
C PHE A 23 -17.58 -2.29 -9.43
N SER A 24 -18.56 -3.06 -8.94
CA SER A 24 -19.84 -3.25 -9.64
C SER A 24 -20.68 -1.98 -9.72
N ALA A 25 -20.38 -0.98 -8.89
CA ALA A 25 -21.04 0.32 -8.93
C ALA A 25 -20.58 1.22 -10.10
N ILE A 26 -19.54 0.84 -10.84
CA ILE A 26 -19.08 1.60 -12.00
C ILE A 26 -20.11 1.44 -13.12
N PRO A 27 -20.68 2.55 -13.64
CA PRO A 27 -21.67 2.47 -14.69
C PRO A 27 -21.18 1.72 -15.93
N PHE A 28 -22.05 0.94 -16.54
CA PHE A 28 -21.88 0.18 -17.79
C PHE A 28 -20.96 -1.04 -17.70
N ILE A 29 -19.81 -0.96 -17.00
CA ILE A 29 -18.79 -2.03 -16.98
C ILE A 29 -18.63 -2.71 -15.62
N GLY A 30 -19.26 -2.19 -14.58
CA GLY A 30 -19.01 -2.60 -13.19
C GLY A 30 -19.22 -4.10 -12.93
N PRO A 31 -20.37 -4.68 -13.30
CA PRO A 31 -20.63 -6.10 -13.07
C PRO A 31 -19.59 -7.01 -13.74
N GLU A 32 -19.30 -6.78 -15.02
CA GLU A 32 -18.31 -7.53 -15.78
C GLU A 32 -16.90 -7.34 -15.22
N LEU A 33 -16.56 -6.12 -14.82
CA LEU A 33 -15.27 -5.82 -14.18
C LEU A 33 -15.11 -6.57 -12.87
N SER A 34 -16.13 -6.58 -12.02
CA SER A 34 -16.12 -7.33 -10.75
C SER A 34 -15.93 -8.82 -10.98
N LEU A 35 -16.64 -9.37 -11.97
CA LEU A 35 -16.51 -10.77 -12.36
C LEU A 35 -15.12 -11.08 -12.90
N TRP A 36 -14.57 -10.19 -13.73
CA TRP A 36 -13.23 -10.32 -14.27
C TRP A 36 -12.15 -10.25 -13.17
N ILE A 37 -12.28 -9.33 -12.19
CA ILE A 37 -11.35 -9.22 -11.05
C ILE A 37 -11.35 -10.50 -10.23
N ARG A 38 -12.53 -11.05 -9.91
CA ARG A 38 -12.64 -12.31 -9.16
C ARG A 38 -12.15 -13.50 -9.98
N GLY A 39 -12.47 -13.49 -11.28
CA GLY A 39 -12.23 -14.64 -12.14
C GLY A 39 -13.22 -15.78 -11.94
N ASP A 40 -14.23 -15.55 -11.14
CA ASP A 40 -15.32 -16.46 -10.81
C ASP A 40 -16.54 -15.64 -10.33
N TYR A 41 -17.69 -16.27 -10.15
CA TYR A 41 -18.89 -15.64 -9.62
C TYR A 41 -18.76 -15.21 -8.14
N VAL A 42 -17.92 -15.92 -7.40
CA VAL A 42 -17.57 -15.60 -6.01
C VAL A 42 -16.07 -15.47 -5.85
N VAL A 43 -15.61 -14.95 -4.72
CA VAL A 43 -14.18 -15.03 -4.37
C VAL A 43 -13.80 -16.50 -4.22
N SER A 44 -12.79 -16.93 -4.97
CA SER A 44 -12.38 -18.33 -5.10
C SER A 44 -10.87 -18.44 -5.22
N ASP A 45 -10.37 -19.65 -5.48
CA ASP A 45 -8.95 -19.90 -5.77
C ASP A 45 -8.44 -19.06 -6.95
N ALA A 46 -9.28 -18.81 -7.94
CA ALA A 46 -8.92 -17.95 -9.07
C ALA A 46 -8.62 -16.52 -8.60
N THR A 47 -9.43 -15.99 -7.70
CA THR A 47 -9.22 -14.67 -7.09
C THR A 47 -7.94 -14.66 -6.27
N LEU A 48 -7.75 -15.67 -5.43
CA LEU A 48 -6.58 -15.77 -4.55
C LEU A 48 -5.29 -15.83 -5.36
N ASN A 49 -5.22 -16.64 -6.40
CA ASN A 49 -4.04 -16.77 -7.26
C ASN A 49 -3.72 -15.47 -8.00
N ARG A 50 -4.74 -14.78 -8.51
CA ARG A 50 -4.56 -13.47 -9.17
C ARG A 50 -4.05 -12.43 -8.21
N PHE A 51 -4.64 -12.33 -7.03
CA PHE A 51 -4.25 -11.37 -6.01
C PHE A 51 -2.84 -11.66 -5.49
N PHE A 52 -2.49 -12.93 -5.32
CA PHE A 52 -1.13 -13.32 -4.97
C PHE A 52 -0.12 -12.86 -6.05
N ALA A 53 -0.37 -13.18 -7.30
CA ALA A 53 0.52 -12.80 -8.40
C ALA A 53 0.72 -11.29 -8.51
N PHE A 54 -0.35 -10.52 -8.36
CA PHE A 54 -0.27 -9.07 -8.37
C PHE A 54 0.45 -8.51 -7.14
N HIS A 55 0.07 -8.94 -5.94
CA HIS A 55 0.59 -8.40 -4.68
C HIS A 55 2.05 -8.75 -4.45
N VAL A 56 2.47 -9.97 -4.80
CA VAL A 56 3.82 -10.49 -4.49
C VAL A 56 4.79 -10.23 -5.63
N ILE A 57 4.33 -10.15 -6.87
CA ILE A 57 5.20 -10.06 -8.05
C ILE A 57 4.95 -8.76 -8.83
N ALA A 58 3.79 -8.60 -9.44
CA ALA A 58 3.57 -7.54 -10.42
C ALA A 58 3.65 -6.13 -9.80
N ILE A 59 2.94 -5.88 -8.72
CA ILE A 59 2.93 -4.57 -8.05
C ILE A 59 4.30 -4.21 -7.45
N PRO A 60 5.01 -5.10 -6.74
CA PRO A 60 6.37 -4.82 -6.29
C PRO A 60 7.35 -4.50 -7.43
N LEU A 61 7.28 -5.21 -8.55
CA LEU A 61 8.15 -4.92 -9.70
C LEU A 61 7.83 -3.56 -10.33
N ILE A 62 6.54 -3.24 -10.48
CA ILE A 62 6.11 -1.91 -10.96
C ILE A 62 6.57 -0.82 -10.01
N LEU A 63 6.42 -1.03 -8.70
CA LEU A 63 6.86 -0.07 -7.68
C LEU A 63 8.37 0.17 -7.74
N ILE A 64 9.18 -0.89 -7.85
CA ILE A 64 10.64 -0.78 -8.02
C ILE A 64 10.96 0.01 -9.30
N GLY A 65 10.30 -0.30 -10.41
CA GLY A 65 10.48 0.44 -11.65
C GLY A 65 10.15 1.93 -11.53
N LEU A 66 9.07 2.27 -10.84
CA LEU A 66 8.69 3.65 -10.57
C LEU A 66 9.68 4.35 -9.64
N VAL A 67 10.20 3.68 -8.63
CA VAL A 67 11.26 4.22 -7.75
C VAL A 67 12.51 4.52 -8.54
N VAL A 68 12.95 3.60 -9.41
CA VAL A 68 14.12 3.82 -10.29
C VAL A 68 13.89 5.04 -11.18
N ALA A 69 12.74 5.14 -11.84
CA ALA A 69 12.40 6.28 -12.68
C ALA A 69 12.37 7.60 -11.88
N HIS A 70 11.83 7.56 -10.66
CA HIS A 70 11.78 8.71 -9.75
C HIS A 70 13.18 9.19 -9.37
N ILE A 71 14.09 8.28 -9.04
CA ILE A 71 15.48 8.63 -8.69
C ILE A 71 16.25 9.15 -9.92
N ILE A 72 16.04 8.58 -11.11
CA ILE A 72 16.61 9.12 -12.35
C ILE A 72 16.14 10.56 -12.59
N ALA A 73 14.85 10.81 -12.48
CA ALA A 73 14.30 12.15 -12.63
C ALA A 73 14.86 13.14 -11.58
N LEU A 74 15.05 12.69 -10.34
CA LEU A 74 15.69 13.50 -9.30
C LEU A 74 17.14 13.86 -9.66
N HIS A 75 17.89 12.92 -10.22
CA HIS A 75 19.28 13.17 -10.63
C HIS A 75 19.37 14.12 -11.84
N GLU A 76 18.42 14.08 -12.76
CA GLU A 76 18.36 15.01 -13.89
C GLU A 76 18.09 16.47 -13.43
N VAL A 77 17.08 16.65 -12.58
CA VAL A 77 16.69 17.97 -12.08
C VAL A 77 17.64 18.43 -10.98
N GLY A 78 18.08 17.49 -10.12
CA GLY A 78 18.87 17.76 -8.92
C GLY A 78 18.00 18.16 -7.73
N SER A 79 18.60 18.02 -6.53
CA SER A 79 17.97 18.45 -5.28
C SER A 79 17.92 19.96 -5.21
N ASN A 80 16.79 20.49 -4.72
CA ASN A 80 16.60 21.93 -4.53
C ASN A 80 16.48 22.24 -3.03
N ASN A 81 16.51 23.52 -2.67
CA ASN A 81 16.31 23.99 -1.29
C ASN A 81 14.88 24.56 -1.11
N PRO A 82 14.43 24.76 0.14
CA PRO A 82 13.07 25.27 0.41
C PRO A 82 12.79 26.64 -0.18
N ASP A 83 13.83 27.46 -0.36
CA ASP A 83 13.71 28.84 -0.86
C ASP A 83 13.70 28.92 -2.39
N GLY A 84 13.92 27.80 -3.08
CA GLY A 84 13.96 27.74 -4.54
C GLY A 84 15.17 28.44 -5.16
N VAL A 85 16.21 28.73 -4.38
CA VAL A 85 17.42 29.41 -4.88
C VAL A 85 18.26 28.42 -5.71
N GLU A 86 18.61 28.81 -6.93
CA GLU A 86 19.42 27.97 -7.83
C GLU A 86 20.92 28.08 -7.48
N ILE A 87 21.34 27.33 -6.46
CA ILE A 87 22.72 27.32 -5.97
C ILE A 87 23.75 26.83 -7.00
N LYS A 88 23.34 25.95 -7.91
CA LYS A 88 24.23 25.42 -8.95
C LYS A 88 24.63 26.49 -9.98
N ALA A 89 23.82 27.51 -10.17
CA ALA A 89 24.10 28.65 -11.01
C ALA A 89 24.95 29.72 -10.29
N GLY A 90 25.08 29.64 -8.96
CA GLY A 90 25.83 30.60 -8.14
C GLY A 90 27.35 30.41 -8.19
N PRO A 91 28.09 31.15 -7.34
CA PRO A 91 29.55 31.07 -7.24
C PRO A 91 30.02 29.65 -6.94
N LYS A 92 31.15 29.27 -7.55
CA LYS A 92 31.76 27.96 -7.37
C LYS A 92 33.15 28.09 -6.74
N ASP A 93 33.54 27.07 -5.97
CA ASP A 93 34.86 26.96 -5.39
C ASP A 93 35.92 26.57 -6.45
N ALA A 94 37.18 26.42 -6.04
CA ALA A 94 38.28 26.03 -6.91
C ALA A 94 38.11 24.62 -7.54
N ASN A 95 37.25 23.77 -6.95
CA ASN A 95 36.95 22.43 -7.42
C ASN A 95 35.69 22.39 -8.29
N GLY A 96 35.04 23.53 -8.52
CA GLY A 96 33.82 23.63 -9.32
C GLY A 96 32.53 23.32 -8.56
N HIS A 97 32.57 23.15 -7.25
CA HIS A 97 31.40 22.95 -6.41
C HIS A 97 30.75 24.27 -6.00
N PRO A 98 29.42 24.34 -5.87
CA PRO A 98 28.75 25.52 -5.38
C PRO A 98 29.26 25.90 -3.97
N VAL A 99 29.60 27.17 -3.78
CA VAL A 99 30.12 27.68 -2.47
C VAL A 99 29.04 27.59 -1.39
N ASP A 100 27.78 27.79 -1.77
CA ASP A 100 26.61 27.70 -0.86
C ASP A 100 25.98 26.31 -0.90
N GLY A 101 26.76 25.27 -1.12
CA GLY A 101 26.31 23.88 -1.18
C GLY A 101 26.98 23.01 -0.12
N ILE A 102 26.25 22.00 0.33
CA ILE A 102 26.77 20.93 1.19
C ILE A 102 26.83 19.65 0.36
N PRO A 103 27.95 18.90 0.36
CA PRO A 103 28.02 17.61 -0.30
C PRO A 103 26.94 16.65 0.21
N PHE A 104 26.27 15.93 -0.68
CA PHE A 104 25.30 14.93 -0.28
C PHE A 104 25.95 13.82 0.52
N HIS A 105 27.06 13.28 0.00
CA HIS A 105 27.84 12.27 0.71
C HIS A 105 29.05 12.93 1.43
N PRO A 106 29.32 12.62 2.71
CA PRO A 106 28.65 11.61 3.54
C PRO A 106 27.45 12.12 4.36
N TYR A 107 27.19 13.43 4.36
CA TYR A 107 26.24 14.04 5.31
C TYR A 107 24.84 13.46 5.20
N TYR A 108 24.21 13.57 4.04
CA TYR A 108 22.85 13.09 3.82
C TYR A 108 22.77 11.58 3.61
N SER A 109 23.80 10.95 3.08
CA SER A 109 23.88 9.49 3.00
C SER A 109 23.84 8.83 4.39
N VAL A 110 24.49 9.43 5.39
CA VAL A 110 24.45 8.92 6.77
C VAL A 110 23.05 9.12 7.38
N HIS A 111 22.42 10.25 7.14
CA HIS A 111 21.04 10.50 7.59
C HIS A 111 20.04 9.50 7.00
N ASP A 112 20.15 9.22 5.70
CA ASP A 112 19.30 8.24 5.02
C ASP A 112 19.49 6.84 5.62
N ILE A 113 20.75 6.41 5.80
CA ILE A 113 21.04 5.10 6.39
C ILE A 113 20.52 5.03 7.84
N MET A 114 20.67 6.10 8.62
CA MET A 114 20.15 6.16 9.97
C MET A 114 18.60 6.06 10.00
N GLY A 115 17.91 6.77 9.09
CA GLY A 115 16.46 6.71 8.94
C GLY A 115 15.97 5.31 8.57
N VAL A 116 16.63 4.67 7.59
CA VAL A 116 16.34 3.30 7.17
C VAL A 116 16.59 2.32 8.31
N ALA A 117 17.73 2.44 9.03
CA ALA A 117 18.04 1.58 10.17
C ALA A 117 16.99 1.72 11.29
N GLY A 118 16.59 2.95 11.63
CA GLY A 118 15.55 3.21 12.63
C GLY A 118 14.21 2.58 12.24
N PHE A 119 13.79 2.76 10.99
CA PHE A 119 12.58 2.11 10.46
C PHE A 119 12.65 0.59 10.55
N LEU A 120 13.77 0.00 10.10
CA LEU A 120 13.95 -1.46 10.11
C LEU A 120 13.98 -2.05 11.52
N ILE A 121 14.51 -1.34 12.51
CA ILE A 121 14.49 -1.77 13.92
C ILE A 121 13.04 -1.86 14.41
N VAL A 122 12.24 -0.84 14.19
CA VAL A 122 10.81 -0.83 14.60
C VAL A 122 10.03 -1.90 13.85
N PHE A 123 10.25 -2.00 12.54
CA PHE A 123 9.62 -3.01 11.69
C PHE A 123 9.95 -4.44 12.16
N ALA A 124 11.23 -4.73 12.39
CA ALA A 124 11.67 -6.03 12.89
C ALA A 124 11.13 -6.33 14.30
N ALA A 125 11.07 -5.32 15.18
CA ALA A 125 10.51 -5.49 16.51
C ALA A 125 9.04 -5.92 16.44
N ILE A 126 8.24 -5.33 15.57
CA ILE A 126 6.84 -5.72 15.36
C ILE A 126 6.76 -7.15 14.79
N ILE A 127 7.46 -7.40 13.69
CA ILE A 127 7.37 -8.69 12.97
C ILE A 127 7.80 -9.87 13.85
N PHE A 128 8.89 -9.72 14.61
CA PHE A 128 9.46 -10.84 15.36
C PHE A 128 8.94 -10.97 16.79
N PHE A 129 8.46 -9.88 17.40
CA PHE A 129 8.11 -9.89 18.82
C PHE A 129 6.66 -9.54 19.12
N GLY A 130 5.94 -8.95 18.20
CA GLY A 130 4.54 -8.54 18.41
C GLY A 130 3.70 -8.47 17.14
N PRO A 131 3.68 -9.52 16.28
CA PRO A 131 2.99 -9.44 14.99
C PRO A 131 1.47 -9.25 15.11
N GLU A 132 0.88 -9.75 16.17
CA GLU A 132 -0.56 -9.65 16.41
C GLU A 132 -0.94 -8.39 17.20
N MET A 133 -0.03 -7.87 18.03
CA MET A 133 -0.26 -6.74 18.94
C MET A 133 -1.59 -6.84 19.70
N GLY A 134 -1.89 -8.02 20.26
CA GLY A 134 -3.13 -8.27 21.00
C GLY A 134 -4.40 -8.13 20.17
N GLY A 135 -4.34 -8.39 18.87
CA GLY A 135 -5.46 -8.26 17.94
C GLY A 135 -5.53 -6.91 17.20
N TYR A 136 -4.59 -5.98 17.47
CA TYR A 136 -4.57 -4.69 16.76
C TYR A 136 -4.10 -4.82 15.31
N PHE A 137 -3.11 -5.66 15.04
CA PHE A 137 -2.58 -5.85 13.69
C PHE A 137 -3.21 -7.05 12.99
N LEU A 138 -3.50 -8.12 13.74
CA LEU A 138 -4.16 -9.31 13.22
C LEU A 138 -5.36 -9.64 14.12
N GLU A 139 -6.57 -9.47 13.61
CA GLU A 139 -7.80 -9.76 14.33
C GLU A 139 -8.06 -11.27 14.45
N TYR A 140 -8.64 -11.69 15.57
CA TYR A 140 -8.89 -13.09 15.87
C TYR A 140 -9.78 -13.81 14.84
N ASN A 141 -10.75 -13.11 14.28
CA ASN A 141 -11.64 -13.70 13.27
C ASN A 141 -10.92 -14.08 11.98
N ASN A 142 -9.73 -13.55 11.75
CA ASN A 142 -8.94 -13.89 10.57
C ASN A 142 -8.04 -15.11 10.75
N PHE A 143 -7.95 -15.66 11.97
CA PHE A 143 -7.34 -16.97 12.22
C PHE A 143 -8.30 -18.13 11.92
N ILE A 144 -9.59 -17.86 11.76
CA ILE A 144 -10.57 -18.85 11.32
C ILE A 144 -10.47 -18.99 9.81
N PRO A 145 -10.26 -20.20 9.27
CA PRO A 145 -10.20 -20.42 7.83
C PRO A 145 -11.43 -19.89 7.11
N ALA A 146 -11.23 -19.38 5.91
CA ALA A 146 -12.30 -18.84 5.08
C ALA A 146 -13.37 -19.90 4.79
N ASP A 147 -14.62 -19.56 5.05
CA ASP A 147 -15.79 -20.36 4.73
C ASP A 147 -16.78 -19.49 3.94
N SER A 148 -16.94 -19.81 2.67
CA SER A 148 -17.85 -19.09 1.77
C SER A 148 -19.33 -19.29 2.10
N LEU A 149 -19.67 -20.32 2.86
CA LEU A 149 -21.05 -20.66 3.22
C LEU A 149 -21.46 -20.09 4.59
N LYS A 150 -20.51 -19.56 5.33
CA LYS A 150 -20.77 -19.04 6.69
C LYS A 150 -20.31 -17.61 6.84
N THR A 151 -21.23 -16.67 6.69
CA THR A 151 -20.95 -15.24 6.93
C THR A 151 -20.65 -14.98 8.40
N PRO A 152 -19.56 -14.31 8.75
CA PRO A 152 -19.29 -13.91 10.13
C PRO A 152 -20.38 -12.98 10.67
N PRO A 153 -20.76 -13.09 11.97
CA PRO A 153 -21.81 -12.24 12.56
C PRO A 153 -21.47 -10.75 12.50
N HIS A 154 -20.20 -10.41 12.56
CA HIS A 154 -19.70 -9.03 12.43
C HIS A 154 -18.59 -9.00 11.38
N ILE A 155 -18.87 -8.34 10.26
CA ILE A 155 -17.86 -8.05 9.22
C ILE A 155 -17.43 -6.60 9.45
N ALA A 156 -16.38 -6.41 10.24
CA ALA A 156 -15.72 -5.12 10.41
C ALA A 156 -14.27 -5.27 9.95
N PRO A 157 -13.78 -4.39 9.08
CA PRO A 157 -12.39 -4.43 8.63
C PRO A 157 -11.45 -4.07 9.78
N VAL A 158 -10.16 -4.41 9.64
CA VAL A 158 -9.11 -3.94 10.55
C VAL A 158 -9.16 -2.41 10.70
N TRP A 159 -8.70 -1.90 11.83
CA TRP A 159 -8.89 -0.50 12.22
C TRP A 159 -8.36 0.51 11.19
N TYR A 160 -7.29 0.22 10.47
CA TYR A 160 -6.73 1.14 9.46
C TYR A 160 -7.61 1.27 8.20
N PHE A 161 -8.59 0.39 7.99
CA PHE A 161 -9.63 0.55 6.98
C PHE A 161 -10.90 1.25 7.50
N THR A 162 -11.00 1.50 8.79
CA THR A 162 -12.19 2.10 9.41
C THR A 162 -12.63 3.43 8.77
N PRO A 163 -11.75 4.36 8.37
CA PRO A 163 -12.18 5.58 7.69
C PRO A 163 -12.94 5.30 6.40
N PHE A 164 -12.45 4.38 5.57
CA PHE A 164 -13.12 3.99 4.32
C PHE A 164 -14.43 3.25 4.58
N TYR A 165 -14.45 2.38 5.56
CA TYR A 165 -15.65 1.67 5.99
C TYR A 165 -16.73 2.63 6.52
N SER A 166 -16.35 3.64 7.28
CA SER A 166 -17.26 4.66 7.79
C SER A 166 -17.86 5.49 6.66
N ILE A 167 -17.07 5.89 5.68
CA ILE A 167 -17.55 6.60 4.48
C ILE A 167 -18.54 5.72 3.71
N LEU A 168 -18.21 4.46 3.47
CA LEU A 168 -19.10 3.53 2.79
C LEU A 168 -20.46 3.41 3.50
N ARG A 169 -20.44 3.32 4.82
CA ARG A 169 -21.66 3.20 5.63
C ARG A 169 -22.46 4.50 5.74
N ALA A 170 -21.82 5.64 5.58
CA ALA A 170 -22.49 6.94 5.59
C ALA A 170 -23.22 7.25 4.27
N ILE A 171 -22.87 6.58 3.18
CA ILE A 171 -23.54 6.73 1.88
C ILE A 171 -24.86 5.94 1.95
N THR A 172 -25.97 6.65 1.85
CA THR A 172 -27.29 6.04 1.85
C THR A 172 -27.67 5.51 0.48
N ALA A 173 -28.64 4.59 0.42
CA ALA A 173 -29.14 4.01 -0.83
C ALA A 173 -29.67 5.07 -1.83
N ASP A 174 -30.06 6.24 -1.34
CA ASP A 174 -30.55 7.35 -2.16
C ASP A 174 -29.45 8.01 -3.02
N PHE A 175 -28.17 7.72 -2.72
CA PHE A 175 -27.03 8.13 -3.53
C PHE A 175 -26.56 7.07 -4.53
N THR A 176 -27.18 5.91 -4.54
CA THR A 176 -26.88 4.88 -5.55
C THR A 176 -27.66 5.15 -6.81
N TRP A 177 -26.95 5.41 -7.89
CA TRP A 177 -27.43 5.66 -9.26
C TRP A 177 -28.13 4.44 -9.84
#